data_a7fcf0b18545984304c3f73d6c5e5dad
#
_entry.id   a7fcf0b18545984304c3f73d6c5e5dad
#
_cell.length_a   1.000
_cell.length_b   1.000
_cell.length_c   1.000
_cell.angle_alpha   90.00
_cell.angle_beta   90.00
_cell.angle_gamma   90.00
#
_symmetry.space_group_name_H-M   'P 1'
#
loop_
_entity.id
_entity.type
_entity.pdbx_description
1 polymer ?
#
loop_
_entity_poly.entity_id
_entity_poly.type
_entity_poly.pdbx_seq_one_letter_code
_entity_poly.pdbx_strand_id
1 'polypeptide(L)'
;MEPSSVETDRIVQEFDGDACEFCERYKNKGLSRSSKLLLRFILDNAVRDRSVLDLGCGAGGLSLELLKEGAANAVGFDLSPKMIGVATELAQADGFESRAKFQLGNGATSELPESDIVVMDKVLCCYSEWKPLLKNAIEASRVMIGFTVPRDEGITKLPFRIALSVVNYFQRRRGGVLFYLHPLGSVDTTLRDSGFDRLRKQTSRFWLVFLYSRV
;
A
#
# COMPACT_ATOMS: atom_id res chain seq x y z
N MET A 1 -14.26 -12.81 -5.17
CA MET A 1 -15.43 -11.89 -5.11
C MET A 1 -14.87 -10.50 -5.18
N GLU A 2 -15.42 -9.63 -5.99
CA GLU A 2 -14.97 -8.23 -6.06
C GLU A 2 -15.35 -7.48 -4.78
N PRO A 3 -14.56 -6.48 -4.33
CA PRO A 3 -14.98 -5.62 -3.23
C PRO A 3 -16.34 -5.01 -3.52
N SER A 4 -17.20 -4.95 -2.53
CA SER A 4 -18.55 -4.39 -2.72
C SER A 4 -18.46 -2.91 -3.09
N SER A 5 -19.39 -2.41 -3.92
CA SER A 5 -19.47 -0.98 -4.26
C SER A 5 -19.51 -0.10 -2.99
N VAL A 6 -20.22 -0.56 -1.97
CA VAL A 6 -20.32 0.13 -0.66
C VAL A 6 -18.97 0.23 0.06
N GLU A 7 -18.10 -0.79 -0.05
CA GLU A 7 -16.76 -0.75 0.54
C GLU A 7 -15.86 0.25 -0.21
N THR A 8 -15.90 0.21 -1.53
CA THR A 8 -15.18 1.15 -2.39
C THR A 8 -15.60 2.59 -2.11
N ASP A 9 -16.89 2.87 -2.02
CA ASP A 9 -17.41 4.22 -1.74
C ASP A 9 -16.95 4.76 -0.39
N ARG A 10 -16.90 3.91 0.65
CA ARG A 10 -16.38 4.31 1.97
C ARG A 10 -14.88 4.64 1.92
N ILE A 11 -14.11 3.84 1.19
CA ILE A 11 -12.67 4.10 1.01
C ILE A 11 -12.49 5.46 0.33
N VAL A 12 -13.20 5.71 -0.78
CA VAL A 12 -13.13 6.98 -1.51
C VAL A 12 -13.50 8.15 -0.59
N GLN A 13 -14.63 8.08 0.11
CA GLN A 13 -15.10 9.17 0.96
C GLN A 13 -14.12 9.51 2.09
N GLU A 14 -13.58 8.52 2.78
CA GLU A 14 -12.60 8.71 3.87
C GLU A 14 -11.32 9.36 3.34
N PHE A 15 -10.70 8.74 2.32
CA PHE A 15 -9.42 9.24 1.81
C PHE A 15 -9.53 10.55 1.02
N ASP A 16 -10.66 10.83 0.38
CA ASP A 16 -10.93 12.16 -0.17
C ASP A 16 -11.00 13.23 0.93
N GLY A 17 -11.59 12.89 2.09
CA GLY A 17 -11.62 13.78 3.25
C GLY A 17 -10.23 14.08 3.80
N ASP A 18 -9.36 13.09 3.80
CA ASP A 18 -8.04 13.14 4.43
C ASP A 18 -6.92 13.64 3.49
N ALA A 19 -7.19 13.85 2.20
CA ALA A 19 -6.14 14.10 1.19
C ALA A 19 -5.23 15.30 1.53
N CYS A 20 -5.82 16.40 2.04
CA CYS A 20 -5.05 17.57 2.47
C CYS A 20 -4.12 17.25 3.64
N GLU A 21 -4.62 16.52 4.65
CA GLU A 21 -3.82 16.11 5.81
C GLU A 21 -2.67 15.20 5.40
N PHE A 22 -2.90 14.26 4.48
CA PHE A 22 -1.84 13.38 3.94
C PHE A 22 -0.78 14.18 3.22
N CYS A 23 -1.15 15.18 2.41
CA CYS A 23 -0.23 16.09 1.73
C CYS A 23 0.65 16.85 2.72
N GLU A 24 0.03 17.53 3.69
CA GLU A 24 0.73 18.31 4.70
C GLU A 24 1.65 17.45 5.56
N ARG A 25 1.17 16.29 5.96
CA ARG A 25 1.96 15.34 6.74
C ARG A 25 3.19 14.87 5.98
N TYR A 26 3.05 14.53 4.69
CA TYR A 26 4.18 14.13 3.88
C TYR A 26 5.18 15.28 3.71
N LYS A 27 4.72 16.48 3.38
CA LYS A 27 5.58 17.67 3.25
C LYS A 27 6.34 18.01 4.53
N ASN A 28 5.69 17.90 5.68
CA ASN A 28 6.27 18.34 6.96
C ASN A 28 7.06 17.25 7.68
N LYS A 29 6.70 15.96 7.54
CA LYS A 29 7.25 14.84 8.34
C LYS A 29 7.83 13.71 7.47
N GLY A 30 7.59 13.74 6.15
CA GLY A 30 7.94 12.66 5.24
C GLY A 30 7.13 11.38 5.50
N LEU A 31 7.66 10.27 5.07
CA LEU A 31 7.04 8.95 5.25
C LEU A 31 6.87 8.56 6.73
N SER A 32 5.83 7.77 7.01
CA SER A 32 5.64 7.14 8.31
C SER A 32 6.75 6.14 8.64
N ARG A 33 6.89 5.74 9.91
CA ARG A 33 7.93 4.78 10.34
C ARG A 33 7.84 3.44 9.60
N SER A 34 6.63 2.92 9.37
CA SER A 34 6.45 1.66 8.62
C SER A 34 6.77 1.83 7.15
N SER A 35 6.36 2.94 6.53
CA SER A 35 6.66 3.27 5.14
C SER A 35 8.17 3.46 4.92
N LYS A 36 8.86 4.15 5.85
CA LYS A 36 10.34 4.27 5.83
C LYS A 36 11.05 2.92 5.95
N LEU A 37 10.49 2.00 6.74
CA LEU A 37 11.04 0.66 6.86
C LEU A 37 10.84 -0.15 5.57
N LEU A 38 9.66 -0.04 4.94
CA LEU A 38 9.39 -0.66 3.64
C LEU A 38 10.32 -0.10 2.56
N LEU A 39 10.46 1.23 2.48
CA LEU A 39 11.41 1.90 1.60
C LEU A 39 12.82 1.32 1.79
N ARG A 40 13.32 1.28 3.03
CA ARG A 40 14.65 0.74 3.35
C ARG A 40 14.82 -0.70 2.89
N PHE A 41 13.81 -1.57 3.10
CA PHE A 41 13.87 -2.96 2.63
C PHE A 41 14.04 -3.04 1.11
N ILE A 42 13.35 -2.17 0.36
CA ILE A 42 13.45 -2.12 -1.10
C ILE A 42 14.84 -1.61 -1.50
N LEU A 43 15.35 -0.54 -0.86
CA LEU A 43 16.66 0.02 -1.16
C LEU A 43 17.81 -0.98 -0.92
N ASP A 44 17.72 -1.76 0.16
CA ASP A 44 18.70 -2.82 0.47
C ASP A 44 18.73 -3.92 -0.61
N ASN A 45 17.75 -3.97 -1.54
CA ASN A 45 17.60 -5.00 -2.58
C ASN A 45 17.59 -4.42 -4.01
N ALA A 46 18.29 -3.31 -4.24
CA ALA A 46 18.52 -2.69 -5.54
C ALA A 46 17.25 -2.12 -6.22
N VAL A 47 16.87 -0.89 -5.86
CA VAL A 47 15.78 -0.11 -6.49
C VAL A 47 16.20 0.61 -7.77
N ARG A 48 17.52 0.86 -7.94
CA ARG A 48 18.03 1.67 -9.03
C ARG A 48 17.64 1.09 -10.40
N ASP A 49 17.14 1.97 -11.26
CA ASP A 49 16.67 1.66 -12.62
C ASP A 49 15.48 0.68 -12.69
N ARG A 50 14.79 0.42 -11.56
CA ARG A 50 13.61 -0.43 -11.49
C ARG A 50 12.33 0.35 -11.67
N SER A 51 11.35 -0.27 -12.33
CA SER A 51 9.97 0.21 -12.40
C SER A 51 9.21 -0.12 -11.10
N VAL A 52 8.38 0.82 -10.65
CA VAL A 52 7.58 0.68 -9.42
C VAL A 52 6.09 0.79 -9.74
N LEU A 53 5.28 -0.10 -9.17
CA LEU A 53 3.84 -0.02 -9.13
C LEU A 53 3.39 0.11 -7.66
N ASP A 54 2.67 1.18 -7.35
CA ASP A 54 2.20 1.50 -6.00
C ASP A 54 0.66 1.40 -5.95
N LEU A 55 0.16 0.33 -5.35
CA LEU A 55 -1.27 0.07 -5.22
C LEU A 55 -1.79 0.69 -3.93
N GLY A 56 -2.78 1.58 -4.04
CA GLY A 56 -3.24 2.44 -2.95
C GLY A 56 -2.19 3.48 -2.60
N CYS A 57 -1.68 4.18 -3.62
CA CYS A 57 -0.54 5.09 -3.49
C CYS A 57 -0.82 6.32 -2.60
N GLY A 58 -2.08 6.63 -2.30
CA GLY A 58 -2.47 7.82 -1.56
C GLY A 58 -1.88 9.09 -2.18
N ALA A 59 -1.27 9.94 -1.37
CA ALA A 59 -0.58 11.16 -1.82
C ALA A 59 0.76 10.90 -2.55
N GLY A 60 1.09 9.66 -2.93
CA GLY A 60 2.26 9.32 -3.73
C GLY A 60 3.60 9.30 -2.97
N GLY A 61 3.58 9.49 -1.66
CA GLY A 61 4.80 9.71 -0.89
C GLY A 61 5.84 8.58 -1.00
N LEU A 62 5.43 7.31 -0.98
CA LEU A 62 6.37 6.19 -1.12
C LEU A 62 6.95 6.12 -2.54
N SER A 63 6.10 6.30 -3.55
CA SER A 63 6.50 6.37 -4.96
C SER A 63 7.54 7.47 -5.20
N LEU A 64 7.33 8.67 -4.65
CA LEU A 64 8.24 9.80 -4.80
C LEU A 64 9.59 9.55 -4.11
N GLU A 65 9.59 8.96 -2.91
CA GLU A 65 10.85 8.60 -2.25
C GLU A 65 11.62 7.52 -3.03
N LEU A 66 10.94 6.52 -3.61
CA LEU A 66 11.58 5.52 -4.48
C LEU A 66 12.20 6.15 -5.73
N LEU A 67 11.54 7.17 -6.33
CA LEU A 67 12.08 7.92 -7.46
C LEU A 67 13.32 8.75 -7.09
N LYS A 68 13.33 9.38 -5.90
CA LYS A 68 14.49 10.09 -5.35
C LYS A 68 15.69 9.16 -5.17
N GLU A 69 15.43 7.92 -4.79
CA GLU A 69 16.45 6.89 -4.57
C GLU A 69 16.86 6.14 -5.86
N GLY A 70 16.37 6.58 -7.02
CA GLY A 70 16.84 6.11 -8.33
C GLY A 70 15.96 5.06 -9.01
N ALA A 71 14.71 4.86 -8.58
CA ALA A 71 13.75 4.08 -9.38
C ALA A 71 13.60 4.73 -10.77
N ALA A 72 13.44 3.94 -11.83
CA ALA A 72 13.31 4.44 -13.19
C ALA A 72 12.03 5.25 -13.38
N ASN A 73 10.91 4.67 -12.96
CA ASN A 73 9.59 5.27 -13.01
C ASN A 73 8.70 4.70 -11.89
N ALA A 74 7.59 5.39 -11.60
CA ALA A 74 6.57 4.91 -10.68
C ALA A 74 5.17 5.13 -11.27
N VAL A 75 4.33 4.10 -11.20
CA VAL A 75 2.91 4.17 -11.52
C VAL A 75 2.13 3.91 -10.24
N GLY A 76 1.28 4.83 -9.84
CA GLY A 76 0.45 4.70 -8.64
C GLY A 76 -1.03 4.59 -9.00
N PHE A 77 -1.74 3.69 -8.31
CA PHE A 77 -3.20 3.58 -8.38
C PHE A 77 -3.81 3.88 -7.01
N ASP A 78 -4.87 4.67 -7.01
CA ASP A 78 -5.67 4.91 -5.80
C ASP A 78 -7.15 5.05 -6.18
N LEU A 79 -8.03 4.75 -5.24
CA LEU A 79 -9.48 4.90 -5.39
C LEU A 79 -9.94 6.36 -5.22
N SER A 80 -9.16 7.19 -4.50
CA SER A 80 -9.50 8.58 -4.19
C SER A 80 -9.01 9.52 -5.29
N PRO A 81 -9.91 10.21 -6.02
CA PRO A 81 -9.50 11.20 -7.01
C PRO A 81 -8.73 12.36 -6.38
N LYS A 82 -9.02 12.73 -5.13
CA LYS A 82 -8.27 13.80 -4.44
C LYS A 82 -6.85 13.38 -4.08
N MET A 83 -6.65 12.11 -3.65
CA MET A 83 -5.30 11.58 -3.44
C MET A 83 -4.49 11.59 -4.72
N ILE A 84 -5.07 11.18 -5.84
CA ILE A 84 -4.42 11.23 -7.16
C ILE A 84 -4.05 12.67 -7.56
N GLY A 85 -4.94 13.63 -7.31
CA GLY A 85 -4.63 15.05 -7.52
C GLY A 85 -3.41 15.50 -6.71
N VAL A 86 -3.41 15.22 -5.41
CA VAL A 86 -2.29 15.55 -4.50
C VAL A 86 -0.99 14.86 -4.93
N ALA A 87 -1.04 13.56 -5.27
CA ALA A 87 0.14 12.82 -5.71
C ALA A 87 0.74 13.42 -6.99
N THR A 88 -0.11 13.82 -7.92
CA THR A 88 0.30 14.45 -9.19
C THR A 88 0.95 15.83 -8.93
N GLU A 89 0.35 16.67 -8.08
CA GLU A 89 0.91 17.96 -7.69
C GLU A 89 2.28 17.82 -7.00
N LEU A 90 2.40 16.84 -6.10
CA LEU A 90 3.67 16.57 -5.42
C LEU A 90 4.75 16.07 -6.39
N ALA A 91 4.39 15.22 -7.35
CA ALA A 91 5.32 14.77 -8.39
C ALA A 91 5.83 15.93 -9.26
N GLN A 92 4.95 16.85 -9.64
CA GLN A 92 5.32 18.06 -10.38
C GLN A 92 6.24 18.96 -9.56
N ALA A 93 5.91 19.18 -8.28
CA ALA A 93 6.72 20.00 -7.39
C ALA A 93 8.12 19.44 -7.16
N ASP A 94 8.27 18.10 -7.16
CA ASP A 94 9.55 17.40 -7.00
C ASP A 94 10.28 17.17 -8.35
N GLY A 95 9.71 17.58 -9.51
CA GLY A 95 10.30 17.43 -10.85
C GLY A 95 10.24 15.99 -11.39
N PHE A 96 9.25 15.22 -10.95
CA PHE A 96 9.07 13.83 -11.37
C PHE A 96 7.90 13.60 -12.34
N GLU A 97 7.29 14.64 -12.91
CA GLU A 97 6.12 14.56 -13.79
C GLU A 97 6.31 13.65 -15.01
N SER A 98 7.56 13.49 -15.48
CA SER A 98 7.87 12.59 -16.59
C SER A 98 8.09 11.13 -16.16
N ARG A 99 8.34 10.87 -14.86
CA ARG A 99 8.65 9.53 -14.33
C ARG A 99 7.60 9.00 -13.35
N ALA A 100 6.72 9.85 -12.83
CA ALA A 100 5.62 9.48 -11.94
C ALA A 100 4.28 9.62 -12.68
N LYS A 101 3.47 8.58 -12.66
CA LYS A 101 2.11 8.59 -13.20
C LYS A 101 1.14 8.08 -12.15
N PHE A 102 0.17 8.91 -11.77
CA PHE A 102 -0.86 8.51 -10.81
C PHE A 102 -2.21 8.41 -11.51
N GLN A 103 -2.95 7.34 -11.23
CA GLN A 103 -4.18 6.99 -11.93
C GLN A 103 -5.28 6.59 -10.95
N LEU A 104 -6.50 7.05 -11.23
CA LEU A 104 -7.67 6.56 -10.52
C LEU A 104 -7.91 5.10 -10.90
N GLY A 105 -8.03 4.22 -9.90
CA GLY A 105 -8.30 2.82 -10.16
C GLY A 105 -8.26 1.96 -8.89
N ASN A 106 -8.93 0.81 -8.98
CA ASN A 106 -8.95 -0.18 -7.93
C ASN A 106 -7.87 -1.24 -8.19
N GLY A 107 -6.85 -1.31 -7.34
CA GLY A 107 -5.76 -2.28 -7.47
C GLY A 107 -6.22 -3.74 -7.53
N ALA A 108 -7.43 -4.05 -7.03
CA ALA A 108 -7.98 -5.41 -7.08
C ALA A 108 -8.63 -5.78 -8.43
N THR A 109 -9.04 -4.78 -9.25
CA THR A 109 -9.85 -5.02 -10.46
C THR A 109 -9.33 -4.31 -11.70
N SER A 110 -8.48 -3.30 -11.56
CA SER A 110 -7.89 -2.59 -12.69
C SER A 110 -6.87 -3.47 -13.42
N GLU A 111 -6.73 -3.24 -14.71
CA GLU A 111 -5.58 -3.75 -15.47
C GLU A 111 -4.33 -2.99 -15.01
N LEU A 112 -3.33 -3.73 -14.55
CA LEU A 112 -2.12 -3.18 -13.97
C LEU A 112 -0.93 -3.35 -14.91
N PRO A 113 -0.04 -2.34 -15.03
CA PRO A 113 1.20 -2.49 -15.77
C PRO A 113 2.15 -3.44 -15.04
N GLU A 114 2.81 -4.31 -15.76
CA GLU A 114 3.92 -5.09 -15.20
C GLU A 114 5.05 -4.16 -14.74
N SER A 115 5.56 -4.41 -13.54
CA SER A 115 6.61 -3.61 -12.90
C SER A 115 7.60 -4.50 -12.15
N ASP A 116 8.82 -4.02 -11.97
CA ASP A 116 9.82 -4.78 -11.22
C ASP A 116 9.45 -4.89 -9.74
N ILE A 117 8.92 -3.81 -9.18
CA ILE A 117 8.59 -3.71 -7.77
C ILE A 117 7.11 -3.32 -7.62
N VAL A 118 6.34 -4.12 -6.91
CA VAL A 118 4.98 -3.78 -6.51
C VAL A 118 4.93 -3.51 -5.02
N VAL A 119 4.33 -2.38 -4.63
CA VAL A 119 4.16 -2.01 -3.22
C VAL A 119 2.70 -1.80 -2.85
N MET A 120 2.34 -2.14 -1.61
CA MET A 120 1.02 -1.95 -1.00
C MET A 120 1.20 -1.47 0.44
N ASP A 121 1.43 -0.16 0.62
CA ASP A 121 1.67 0.39 1.96
C ASP A 121 0.36 0.72 2.68
N LYS A 122 -0.06 -0.13 3.62
CA LYS A 122 -1.31 -0.01 4.42
C LYS A 122 -2.61 -0.15 3.60
N VAL A 123 -2.59 -0.94 2.55
CA VAL A 123 -3.71 -1.09 1.62
C VAL A 123 -4.49 -2.37 1.86
N LEU A 124 -3.81 -3.52 2.00
CA LEU A 124 -4.47 -4.82 2.19
C LEU A 124 -5.51 -4.80 3.32
N CYS A 125 -5.26 -4.08 4.40
CA CYS A 125 -6.17 -4.00 5.54
C CYS A 125 -7.44 -3.17 5.28
N CYS A 126 -7.54 -2.46 4.17
CA CYS A 126 -8.73 -1.69 3.78
C CYS A 126 -9.73 -2.52 2.97
N TYR A 127 -9.35 -3.70 2.51
CA TYR A 127 -10.19 -4.60 1.74
C TYR A 127 -10.66 -5.80 2.57
N SER A 128 -11.96 -6.08 2.58
CA SER A 128 -12.50 -7.29 3.21
C SER A 128 -12.00 -8.56 2.52
N GLU A 129 -11.93 -8.51 1.18
CA GLU A 129 -11.42 -9.56 0.31
C GLU A 129 -10.03 -9.18 -0.24
N TRP A 130 -8.99 -9.59 0.46
CA TRP A 130 -7.59 -9.28 0.11
C TRP A 130 -7.05 -10.04 -1.11
N LYS A 131 -7.66 -11.21 -1.42
CA LYS A 131 -7.14 -12.12 -2.46
C LYS A 131 -7.08 -11.52 -3.86
N PRO A 132 -8.11 -10.82 -4.37
CA PRO A 132 -8.05 -10.20 -5.70
C PRO A 132 -6.91 -9.17 -5.80
N LEU A 133 -6.76 -8.33 -4.77
CA LEU A 133 -5.70 -7.33 -4.72
C LEU A 133 -4.31 -7.98 -4.72
N LEU A 134 -4.10 -9.00 -3.88
CA LEU A 134 -2.82 -9.71 -3.83
C LEU A 134 -2.54 -10.46 -5.13
N LYS A 135 -3.55 -11.07 -5.75
CA LYS A 135 -3.42 -11.75 -7.04
C LYS A 135 -2.95 -10.78 -8.12
N ASN A 136 -3.62 -9.64 -8.27
CA ASN A 136 -3.21 -8.61 -9.23
C ASN A 136 -1.78 -8.12 -8.98
N ALA A 137 -1.42 -7.89 -7.70
CA ALA A 137 -0.06 -7.49 -7.33
C ALA A 137 0.99 -8.55 -7.72
N ILE A 138 0.68 -9.84 -7.54
CA ILE A 138 1.55 -10.97 -7.92
C ILE A 138 1.72 -11.03 -9.45
N GLU A 139 0.64 -10.90 -10.20
CA GLU A 139 0.66 -10.95 -11.66
C GLU A 139 1.42 -9.76 -12.26
N ALA A 140 1.30 -8.57 -11.66
CA ALA A 140 2.00 -7.36 -12.09
C ALA A 140 3.48 -7.31 -11.66
N SER A 141 3.91 -8.12 -10.69
CA SER A 141 5.28 -8.05 -10.14
C SER A 141 6.25 -8.98 -10.85
N ARG A 142 7.35 -8.41 -11.35
CA ARG A 142 8.44 -9.20 -11.96
C ARG A 142 9.48 -9.65 -10.94
N VAL A 143 9.79 -8.84 -9.94
CA VAL A 143 10.94 -9.06 -9.05
C VAL A 143 10.56 -9.04 -7.58
N MET A 144 9.91 -7.99 -7.09
CA MET A 144 9.66 -7.82 -5.65
C MET A 144 8.23 -7.36 -5.34
N ILE A 145 7.72 -7.86 -4.22
CA ILE A 145 6.45 -7.38 -3.63
C ILE A 145 6.73 -6.94 -2.20
N GLY A 146 6.43 -5.67 -1.90
CA GLY A 146 6.54 -5.13 -0.56
C GLY A 146 5.19 -4.64 -0.02
N PHE A 147 4.86 -4.95 1.23
CA PHE A 147 3.61 -4.47 1.81
C PHE A 147 3.68 -4.27 3.32
N THR A 148 2.73 -3.50 3.83
CA THR A 148 2.52 -3.32 5.26
C THR A 148 1.10 -3.69 5.66
N VAL A 149 0.97 -4.35 6.81
CA VAL A 149 -0.31 -4.77 7.39
C VAL A 149 -0.33 -4.50 8.89
N PRO A 150 -1.51 -4.35 9.51
CA PRO A 150 -1.61 -4.22 10.95
C PRO A 150 -1.00 -5.42 11.68
N ARG A 151 -0.36 -5.17 12.81
CA ARG A 151 0.29 -6.20 13.62
C ARG A 151 -0.75 -7.06 14.33
N ASP A 152 -0.96 -8.28 13.87
CA ASP A 152 -1.83 -9.29 14.49
C ASP A 152 -1.01 -10.50 14.98
N GLU A 153 0.04 -10.22 15.79
CA GLU A 153 0.90 -11.27 16.34
C GLU A 153 1.45 -10.94 17.73
N GLY A 154 1.93 -11.96 18.42
CA GLY A 154 2.52 -11.84 19.74
C GLY A 154 1.53 -11.52 20.86
N ILE A 155 2.06 -11.10 22.03
CA ILE A 155 1.26 -10.84 23.24
C ILE A 155 0.27 -9.67 23.09
N THR A 156 0.50 -8.79 22.12
CA THR A 156 -0.37 -7.64 21.84
C THR A 156 -1.54 -7.96 20.91
N LYS A 157 -1.63 -9.21 20.42
CA LYS A 157 -2.65 -9.64 19.45
C LYS A 157 -4.07 -9.40 19.96
N LEU A 158 -4.38 -9.90 21.15
CA LEU A 158 -5.74 -9.81 21.69
C LEU A 158 -6.17 -8.37 21.98
N PRO A 159 -5.41 -7.55 22.75
CA PRO A 159 -5.78 -6.16 22.97
C PRO A 159 -5.85 -5.33 21.68
N PHE A 160 -5.00 -5.62 20.68
CA PHE A 160 -5.08 -4.95 19.39
C PHE A 160 -6.37 -5.30 18.63
N ARG A 161 -6.78 -6.56 18.63
CA ARG A 161 -8.04 -7.00 18.00
C ARG A 161 -9.25 -6.35 18.66
N ILE A 162 -9.27 -6.26 19.99
CA ILE A 162 -10.34 -5.59 20.74
C ILE A 162 -10.39 -4.10 20.33
N ALA A 163 -9.26 -3.42 20.37
CA ALA A 163 -9.18 -2.01 19.98
C ALA A 163 -9.67 -1.78 18.53
N LEU A 164 -9.24 -2.64 17.59
CA LEU A 164 -9.67 -2.58 16.20
C LEU A 164 -11.17 -2.83 16.04
N SER A 165 -11.75 -3.77 16.81
CA SER A 165 -13.19 -4.02 16.80
C SER A 165 -13.98 -2.80 17.27
N VAL A 166 -13.48 -2.09 18.30
CA VAL A 166 -14.07 -0.84 18.77
C VAL A 166 -13.98 0.26 17.71
N VAL A 167 -12.81 0.41 17.07
CA VAL A 167 -12.63 1.36 15.95
C VAL A 167 -13.62 1.06 14.83
N ASN A 168 -13.68 -0.19 14.38
CA ASN A 168 -14.58 -0.62 13.31
C ASN A 168 -16.06 -0.44 13.67
N TYR A 169 -16.42 -0.60 14.94
CA TYR A 169 -17.80 -0.34 15.41
C TYR A 169 -18.20 1.14 15.19
N PHE A 170 -17.32 2.08 15.54
CA PHE A 170 -17.57 3.50 15.32
C PHE A 170 -17.50 3.89 13.85
N GLN A 171 -16.56 3.31 13.09
CA GLN A 171 -16.45 3.53 11.65
C GLN A 171 -17.71 3.06 10.90
N ARG A 172 -18.25 1.89 11.23
CA ARG A 172 -19.53 1.43 10.65
C ARG A 172 -20.67 2.42 10.85
N ARG A 173 -20.76 3.04 12.05
CA ARG A 173 -21.82 4.03 12.35
C ARG A 173 -21.65 5.34 11.62
N ARG A 174 -20.41 5.71 11.26
CA ARG A 174 -20.07 6.96 10.57
C ARG A 174 -19.97 6.78 9.05
N GLY A 175 -20.11 5.57 8.54
CA GLY A 175 -19.88 5.25 7.13
C GLY A 175 -18.41 5.23 6.71
N GLY A 176 -17.47 5.24 7.68
CA GLY A 176 -16.03 5.26 7.42
C GLY A 176 -15.44 3.91 7.03
N VAL A 177 -14.16 3.90 6.71
CA VAL A 177 -13.39 2.72 6.28
C VAL A 177 -13.26 1.72 7.42
N LEU A 178 -13.45 0.45 7.12
CA LEU A 178 -13.21 -0.64 8.05
C LEU A 178 -11.81 -1.21 7.83
N PHE A 179 -11.18 -1.61 8.93
CA PHE A 179 -9.87 -2.24 8.89
C PHE A 179 -9.97 -3.74 9.16
N TYR A 180 -9.33 -4.51 8.30
CA TYR A 180 -9.36 -5.98 8.34
C TYR A 180 -8.01 -6.56 8.74
N LEU A 181 -8.07 -7.64 9.51
CA LEU A 181 -6.90 -8.45 9.86
C LEU A 181 -6.96 -9.73 9.04
N HIS A 182 -6.06 -9.87 8.12
CA HIS A 182 -6.00 -11.03 7.25
C HIS A 182 -5.12 -12.15 7.83
N PRO A 183 -5.42 -13.42 7.49
CA PRO A 183 -4.60 -14.56 7.94
C PRO A 183 -3.24 -14.52 7.23
N LEU A 184 -2.23 -13.99 7.92
CA LEU A 184 -0.89 -13.78 7.35
C LEU A 184 -0.25 -15.07 6.83
N GLY A 185 -0.59 -16.23 7.43
CA GLY A 185 -0.18 -17.53 6.92
C GLY A 185 -0.70 -17.79 5.50
N SER A 186 -1.97 -17.46 5.23
CA SER A 186 -2.54 -17.61 3.89
C SER A 186 -1.92 -16.64 2.87
N VAL A 187 -1.62 -15.40 3.30
CA VAL A 187 -0.91 -14.42 2.45
C VAL A 187 0.49 -14.94 2.08
N ASP A 188 1.25 -15.44 3.08
CA ASP A 188 2.59 -16.02 2.87
C ASP A 188 2.52 -17.24 1.94
N THR A 189 1.58 -18.15 2.17
CA THR A 189 1.38 -19.33 1.30
C THR A 189 1.06 -18.92 -0.14
N THR A 190 0.12 -17.98 -0.34
CA THR A 190 -0.24 -17.51 -1.69
C THR A 190 0.97 -16.93 -2.42
N LEU A 191 1.80 -16.14 -1.75
CA LEU A 191 3.02 -15.57 -2.35
C LEU A 191 4.04 -16.66 -2.72
N ARG A 192 4.27 -17.62 -1.80
CA ARG A 192 5.22 -18.73 -2.05
C ARG A 192 4.76 -19.64 -3.18
N ASP A 193 3.48 -19.99 -3.22
CA ASP A 193 2.90 -20.81 -4.29
C ASP A 193 2.98 -20.10 -5.65
N SER A 194 3.12 -18.77 -5.64
CA SER A 194 3.30 -17.93 -6.83
C SER A 194 4.78 -17.62 -7.16
N GLY A 195 5.74 -18.31 -6.52
CA GLY A 195 7.16 -18.18 -6.79
C GLY A 195 7.83 -16.97 -6.14
N PHE A 196 7.33 -16.52 -4.96
CA PHE A 196 7.96 -15.45 -4.19
C PHE A 196 8.42 -15.93 -2.82
N ASP A 197 9.69 -15.77 -2.51
CA ASP A 197 10.23 -16.04 -1.19
C ASP A 197 10.32 -14.78 -0.33
N ARG A 198 10.05 -14.95 0.97
CA ARG A 198 10.10 -13.84 1.92
C ARG A 198 11.54 -13.46 2.26
N LEU A 199 11.98 -12.27 1.82
CA LEU A 199 13.30 -11.71 2.12
C LEU A 199 13.36 -11.06 3.51
N ARG A 200 12.33 -10.29 3.87
CA ARG A 200 12.29 -9.51 5.11
C ARG A 200 10.92 -9.55 5.75
N LYS A 201 10.91 -9.57 7.09
CA LYS A 201 9.75 -9.33 7.93
C LYS A 201 10.22 -8.58 9.17
N GLN A 202 9.60 -7.44 9.47
CA GLN A 202 9.90 -6.70 10.70
C GLN A 202 8.69 -5.94 11.21
N THR A 203 8.61 -5.80 12.53
CA THR A 203 7.59 -5.00 13.20
C THR A 203 8.02 -3.54 13.28
N SER A 204 7.11 -2.62 12.92
CA SER A 204 7.25 -1.18 13.09
C SER A 204 6.04 -0.65 13.85
N ARG A 205 6.13 -0.55 15.18
CA ARG A 205 5.05 -0.15 16.10
C ARG A 205 3.81 -1.04 15.96
N PHE A 206 2.77 -0.56 15.25
CA PHE A 206 1.50 -1.28 15.04
C PHE A 206 1.41 -1.98 13.68
N TRP A 207 2.50 -1.98 12.92
CA TRP A 207 2.56 -2.50 11.56
C TRP A 207 3.59 -3.61 11.44
N LEU A 208 3.28 -4.60 10.64
CA LEU A 208 4.23 -5.56 10.09
C LEU A 208 4.59 -5.12 8.69
N VAL A 209 5.88 -5.13 8.39
CA VAL A 209 6.43 -4.79 7.08
C VAL A 209 7.06 -6.03 6.49
N PHE A 210 6.69 -6.33 5.26
CA PHE A 210 7.15 -7.50 4.51
C PHE A 210 7.79 -7.08 3.20
N LEU A 211 8.81 -7.84 2.79
CA LEU A 211 9.35 -7.83 1.44
C LEU A 211 9.53 -9.27 0.97
N TYR A 212 9.05 -9.55 -0.22
CA TYR A 212 9.20 -10.81 -0.94
C TYR A 212 9.93 -10.57 -2.26
N SER A 213 10.69 -11.54 -2.72
CA SER A 213 11.34 -11.55 -4.04
C SER A 213 10.94 -12.79 -4.81
N ARG A 214 10.79 -12.63 -6.10
CA ARG A 214 10.60 -13.77 -7.00
C ARG A 214 11.86 -14.64 -7.02
N VAL A 215 11.67 -15.93 -7.00
CA VAL A 215 12.74 -16.96 -7.05
C VAL A 215 13.02 -17.37 -8.47
#